data_73a6bed2332020e6d961f360dc5e6304
#
_entry.id   73a6bed2332020e6d961f360dc5e6304
#
_cell.length_a   1.000
_cell.length_b   1.000
_cell.length_c   1.000
_cell.angle_alpha   90.00
_cell.angle_beta   90.00
_cell.angle_gamma   90.00
#
_symmetry.space_group_name_H-M   'P 1'
#
loop_
_entity.id
_entity.type
_entity.pdbx_description
1 polymer ?
#
loop_
_entity_poly.entity_id
_entity_poly.type
_entity_poly.pdbx_seq_one_letter_code
_entity_poly.pdbx_strand_id
1 'polypeptide(L)'
;MSKHIYVYSPSGAVRDKAAFRRGIKRLTALGHQVEVDEAALASHLRFAGDDATRLAAIHRAAASGADVALISRGGYGLTRILGGIQYKQVARAINKGMLFVGISDFTAFQSAVLARTGGVTWAGPSLGEAFGMAAPAQPDEIMAACFDDLLSGQGEGAGWRQPAEGRAAAADTTKIIANKPMNTGPGGTFSIKKSTLWGGNLTVLSSLLGSPYFPQVKHGLLFLEDVAEHPYRIERMLTQLLHAGVLGQQRAIILGQFTDYKLVPHDRGYKLQSVVDWLRSQVKIPVLTNLPFGHVATKVLLPVGAPAQLLVEGRDAMLYWG
;
A
#
# COMPACT_ATOMS: atom_id res chain seq x y z
N MET A 1 -11.55 22.04 -1.89
CA MET A 1 -10.48 23.09 -1.84
C MET A 1 -9.45 22.80 -2.92
N SER A 2 -8.94 23.84 -3.63
CA SER A 2 -7.85 23.65 -4.57
C SER A 2 -6.57 23.24 -3.84
N LYS A 3 -5.82 22.27 -4.38
CA LYS A 3 -4.55 21.78 -3.86
C LYS A 3 -3.48 21.86 -4.94
N HIS A 4 -2.24 22.10 -4.55
CA HIS A 4 -1.10 21.99 -5.42
C HIS A 4 -0.59 20.53 -5.43
N ILE A 5 -0.69 19.86 -6.60
CA ILE A 5 -0.31 18.45 -6.80
C ILE A 5 0.91 18.41 -7.71
N TYR A 6 2.05 17.95 -7.18
CA TYR A 6 3.27 17.72 -7.94
C TYR A 6 3.32 16.27 -8.45
N VAL A 7 3.33 16.08 -9.76
CA VAL A 7 3.36 14.76 -10.40
C VAL A 7 4.77 14.43 -10.86
N TYR A 8 5.30 13.29 -10.39
CA TYR A 8 6.66 12.85 -10.68
C TYR A 8 6.75 11.34 -10.94
N SER A 9 7.85 10.88 -11.50
CA SER A 9 8.06 9.48 -11.90
C SER A 9 9.34 8.90 -11.26
N PRO A 10 9.27 8.36 -10.04
CA PRO A 10 10.47 7.87 -9.35
C PRO A 10 10.84 6.42 -9.73
N SER A 11 10.01 5.72 -10.50
CA SER A 11 10.11 4.27 -10.72
C SER A 11 10.11 3.91 -12.21
N GLY A 12 9.07 3.27 -12.72
CA GLY A 12 8.98 2.84 -14.12
C GLY A 12 8.62 3.98 -15.08
N ALA A 13 9.11 3.91 -16.31
CA ALA A 13 8.74 4.85 -17.37
C ALA A 13 7.24 4.86 -17.63
N VAL A 14 6.66 6.02 -17.88
CA VAL A 14 5.26 6.16 -18.29
C VAL A 14 5.07 5.50 -19.66
N ARG A 15 4.31 4.39 -19.67
CA ARG A 15 4.04 3.61 -20.89
C ARG A 15 2.93 4.25 -21.73
N ASP A 16 1.83 4.63 -21.08
CA ASP A 16 0.68 5.31 -21.70
C ASP A 16 0.73 6.82 -21.41
N LYS A 17 1.36 7.56 -22.34
CA LYS A 17 1.44 9.03 -22.26
C LYS A 17 0.05 9.67 -22.43
N ALA A 18 -0.89 9.00 -23.08
CA ALA A 18 -2.25 9.50 -23.21
C ALA A 18 -3.00 9.39 -21.87
N ALA A 19 -2.88 8.27 -21.16
CA ALA A 19 -3.40 8.13 -19.80
C ALA A 19 -2.79 9.16 -18.83
N PHE A 20 -1.48 9.38 -18.93
CA PHE A 20 -0.81 10.41 -18.13
C PHE A 20 -1.43 11.79 -18.37
N ARG A 21 -1.61 12.21 -19.62
CA ARG A 21 -2.21 13.51 -19.96
C ARG A 21 -3.67 13.60 -19.53
N ARG A 22 -4.44 12.50 -19.66
CA ARG A 22 -5.83 12.44 -19.17
C ARG A 22 -5.90 12.62 -17.67
N GLY A 23 -5.00 11.98 -16.91
CA GLY A 23 -4.91 12.12 -15.46
C GLY A 23 -4.64 13.57 -15.04
N ILE A 24 -3.65 14.22 -15.67
CA ILE A 24 -3.37 15.66 -15.43
C ILE A 24 -4.63 16.51 -15.69
N LYS A 25 -5.23 16.35 -16.91
CA LYS A 25 -6.44 17.11 -17.28
C LYS A 25 -7.58 16.91 -16.29
N ARG A 26 -7.76 15.68 -15.80
CA ARG A 26 -8.84 15.34 -14.85
C ARG A 26 -8.60 16.01 -13.49
N LEU A 27 -7.39 15.93 -12.93
CA LEU A 27 -7.07 16.61 -11.66
C LEU A 27 -7.19 18.12 -11.80
N THR A 28 -6.79 18.70 -12.92
CA THR A 28 -6.98 20.14 -13.20
C THR A 28 -8.46 20.50 -13.30
N ALA A 29 -9.29 19.65 -13.94
CA ALA A 29 -10.73 19.87 -14.05
C ALA A 29 -11.46 19.77 -12.70
N LEU A 30 -10.88 19.03 -11.73
CA LEU A 30 -11.35 19.00 -10.33
C LEU A 30 -10.94 20.25 -9.53
N GLY A 31 -10.25 21.21 -10.16
CA GLY A 31 -9.88 22.47 -9.56
C GLY A 31 -8.50 22.50 -8.87
N HIS A 32 -7.68 21.46 -9.04
CA HIS A 32 -6.34 21.42 -8.48
C HIS A 32 -5.32 22.12 -9.39
N GLN A 33 -4.29 22.74 -8.80
CA GLN A 33 -3.09 23.15 -9.52
C GLN A 33 -2.19 21.93 -9.70
N VAL A 34 -1.95 21.50 -10.95
CA VAL A 34 -1.13 20.33 -11.23
C VAL A 34 0.19 20.79 -11.85
N GLU A 35 1.28 20.56 -11.12
CA GLU A 35 2.65 20.74 -11.59
C GLU A 35 3.23 19.40 -12.00
N VAL A 36 3.93 19.36 -13.13
CA VAL A 36 4.52 18.13 -13.66
C VAL A 36 6.04 18.25 -13.59
N ASP A 37 6.69 17.30 -12.95
CA ASP A 37 8.15 17.23 -12.90
C ASP A 37 8.74 17.22 -14.32
N GLU A 38 9.79 17.98 -14.55
CA GLU A 38 10.45 18.14 -15.85
C GLU A 38 10.89 16.79 -16.45
N ALA A 39 11.22 15.79 -15.61
CA ALA A 39 11.63 14.46 -16.01
C ALA A 39 10.49 13.42 -15.93
N ALA A 40 9.23 13.82 -15.66
CA ALA A 40 8.12 12.89 -15.45
C ALA A 40 7.90 11.91 -16.62
N LEU A 41 8.22 12.30 -17.84
CA LEU A 41 8.10 11.49 -19.05
C LEU A 41 9.45 10.98 -19.60
N ALA A 42 10.53 11.12 -18.83
CA ALA A 42 11.82 10.56 -19.18
C ALA A 42 11.75 9.01 -19.24
N SER A 43 12.59 8.43 -20.09
CA SER A 43 12.64 6.99 -20.30
C SER A 43 14.07 6.55 -20.55
N HIS A 44 14.52 5.57 -19.77
CA HIS A 44 15.78 4.85 -19.97
C HIS A 44 15.53 3.37 -19.69
N LEU A 45 15.60 2.52 -20.72
CA LEU A 45 15.17 1.12 -20.62
C LEU A 45 13.72 1.03 -20.10
N ARG A 46 13.52 0.38 -18.95
CA ARG A 46 12.19 0.28 -18.30
C ARG A 46 11.89 1.39 -17.30
N PHE A 47 12.86 2.27 -16.99
CA PHE A 47 12.82 3.25 -15.92
C PHE A 47 12.43 4.64 -16.42
N ALA A 48 11.93 5.48 -15.54
CA ALA A 48 11.63 6.89 -15.81
C ALA A 48 12.93 7.74 -15.77
N GLY A 49 13.81 7.53 -16.74
CA GLY A 49 15.17 8.04 -16.74
C GLY A 49 16.17 7.11 -16.03
N ASP A 50 17.42 7.51 -15.96
CA ASP A 50 18.46 6.81 -15.20
C ASP A 50 18.26 6.97 -13.69
N ASP A 51 19.13 6.35 -12.89
CA ASP A 51 19.02 6.38 -11.43
C ASP A 51 19.15 7.82 -10.87
N ALA A 52 20.03 8.64 -11.47
CA ALA A 52 20.23 10.03 -11.07
C ALA A 52 19.00 10.90 -11.37
N THR A 53 18.41 10.75 -12.55
CA THR A 53 17.17 11.43 -12.98
C THR A 53 16.02 11.15 -12.02
N ARG A 54 15.76 9.87 -11.68
CA ARG A 54 14.69 9.47 -10.78
C ARG A 54 14.92 9.94 -9.34
N LEU A 55 16.16 9.90 -8.89
CA LEU A 55 16.55 10.43 -7.58
C LEU A 55 16.34 11.94 -7.49
N ALA A 56 16.77 12.68 -8.53
CA ALA A 56 16.55 14.12 -8.61
C ALA A 56 15.04 14.46 -8.63
N ALA A 57 14.20 13.67 -9.30
CA ALA A 57 12.74 13.86 -9.30
C ALA A 57 12.14 13.75 -7.89
N ILE A 58 12.60 12.81 -7.06
CA ILE A 58 12.19 12.70 -5.64
C ILE A 58 12.59 13.98 -4.88
N HIS A 59 13.79 14.47 -5.10
CA HIS A 59 14.28 15.67 -4.39
C HIS A 59 13.55 16.94 -4.84
N ARG A 60 13.24 17.08 -6.15
CA ARG A 60 12.42 18.19 -6.66
C ARG A 60 11.00 18.13 -6.09
N ALA A 61 10.39 16.94 -6.05
CA ALA A 61 9.09 16.75 -5.40
C ALA A 61 9.12 17.23 -3.94
N ALA A 62 10.13 16.82 -3.16
CA ALA A 62 10.26 17.21 -1.76
C ALA A 62 10.60 18.73 -1.58
N ALA A 63 11.08 19.41 -2.61
CA ALA A 63 11.41 20.83 -2.61
C ALA A 63 10.29 21.71 -3.20
N SER A 64 9.30 21.14 -3.90
CA SER A 64 8.29 21.87 -4.68
C SER A 64 7.38 22.76 -3.83
N GLY A 65 7.21 22.45 -2.55
CA GLY A 65 6.24 23.12 -1.69
C GLY A 65 4.77 22.74 -2.00
N ALA A 66 4.55 21.72 -2.82
CA ALA A 66 3.22 21.21 -3.13
C ALA A 66 2.54 20.59 -1.90
N ASP A 67 1.20 20.57 -1.90
CA ASP A 67 0.42 19.84 -0.89
C ASP A 67 0.59 18.34 -1.04
N VAL A 68 0.68 17.85 -2.29
CA VAL A 68 0.76 16.44 -2.62
C VAL A 68 1.86 16.16 -3.64
N ALA A 69 2.69 15.18 -3.38
CA ALA A 69 3.61 14.55 -4.33
C ALA A 69 3.02 13.21 -4.78
N LEU A 70 2.42 13.19 -5.98
CA LEU A 70 1.73 12.03 -6.56
C LEU A 70 2.60 11.35 -7.59
N ILE A 71 2.84 10.03 -7.46
CA ILE A 71 3.58 9.30 -8.48
C ILE A 71 2.78 9.14 -9.77
N SER A 72 3.46 9.18 -10.91
CA SER A 72 2.82 8.90 -12.20
C SER A 72 2.35 7.46 -12.34
N ARG A 73 3.18 6.51 -11.87
CA ARG A 73 2.94 5.07 -11.81
C ARG A 73 3.97 4.35 -10.94
N GLY A 74 3.69 3.08 -10.59
CA GLY A 74 4.65 2.16 -10.02
C GLY A 74 5.63 1.57 -11.05
N GLY A 75 5.92 0.30 -10.91
CA GLY A 75 6.82 -0.45 -11.79
C GLY A 75 7.94 -1.12 -11.03
N TYR A 76 9.20 -0.81 -11.35
CA TYR A 76 10.39 -1.27 -10.64
C TYR A 76 11.49 -0.22 -10.71
N GLY A 77 12.27 -0.12 -9.64
CA GLY A 77 13.53 0.62 -9.68
C GLY A 77 13.80 1.50 -8.47
N LEU A 78 12.85 1.71 -7.58
CA LEU A 78 13.06 2.51 -6.36
C LEU A 78 14.09 1.86 -5.43
N THR A 79 14.11 0.53 -5.31
CA THR A 79 15.10 -0.18 -4.49
C THR A 79 16.54 0.12 -4.88
N ARG A 80 16.83 0.45 -6.16
CA ARG A 80 18.17 0.80 -6.64
C ARG A 80 18.67 2.15 -6.14
N ILE A 81 17.76 3.08 -5.85
CA ILE A 81 18.09 4.49 -5.56
C ILE A 81 17.85 4.90 -4.10
N LEU A 82 17.38 3.98 -3.26
CA LEU A 82 17.10 4.28 -1.84
C LEU A 82 18.30 4.87 -1.10
N GLY A 83 19.52 4.44 -1.42
CA GLY A 83 20.74 4.95 -0.80
C GLY A 83 21.07 6.41 -1.11
N GLY A 84 20.53 6.94 -2.20
CA GLY A 84 20.75 8.32 -2.62
C GLY A 84 19.68 9.32 -2.14
N ILE A 85 18.57 8.83 -1.56
CA ILE A 85 17.47 9.69 -1.11
C ILE A 85 17.93 10.58 0.06
N GLN A 86 17.67 11.87 -0.03
CA GLN A 86 17.88 12.84 1.04
C GLN A 86 16.72 12.78 2.05
N TYR A 87 16.70 11.75 2.90
CA TYR A 87 15.60 11.49 3.84
C TYR A 87 15.29 12.68 4.76
N LYS A 88 16.29 13.49 5.14
CA LYS A 88 16.06 14.70 5.93
C LYS A 88 15.24 15.76 5.17
N GLN A 89 15.41 15.85 3.84
CA GLN A 89 14.62 16.74 3.00
C GLN A 89 13.19 16.25 2.88
N VAL A 90 13.00 14.95 2.60
CA VAL A 90 11.68 14.33 2.54
C VAL A 90 10.94 14.49 3.87
N ALA A 91 11.59 14.20 5.00
CA ALA A 91 10.99 14.36 6.33
C ALA A 91 10.58 15.81 6.61
N ARG A 92 11.39 16.82 6.18
CA ARG A 92 11.01 18.23 6.31
C ARG A 92 9.77 18.57 5.49
N ALA A 93 9.64 18.03 4.27
CA ALA A 93 8.47 18.24 3.43
C ALA A 93 7.21 17.62 4.10
N ILE A 94 7.30 16.39 4.60
CA ILE A 94 6.22 15.72 5.35
C ILE A 94 5.82 16.55 6.58
N ASN A 95 6.79 17.01 7.37
CA ASN A 95 6.53 17.82 8.58
C ASN A 95 5.90 19.19 8.27
N LYS A 96 6.02 19.67 7.04
CA LYS A 96 5.33 20.87 6.53
C LYS A 96 3.94 20.57 5.96
N GLY A 97 3.50 19.31 6.00
CA GLY A 97 2.17 18.89 5.54
C GLY A 97 2.12 18.28 4.15
N MET A 98 3.25 18.11 3.45
CA MET A 98 3.25 17.47 2.14
C MET A 98 2.90 15.99 2.25
N LEU A 99 1.96 15.53 1.42
CA LEU A 99 1.51 14.15 1.32
C LEU A 99 2.23 13.44 0.16
N PHE A 100 3.06 12.45 0.44
CA PHE A 100 3.64 11.59 -0.60
C PHE A 100 2.72 10.40 -0.84
N VAL A 101 2.13 10.30 -2.05
CA VAL A 101 1.09 9.32 -2.40
C VAL A 101 1.56 8.41 -3.53
N GLY A 102 1.34 7.11 -3.35
CA GLY A 102 1.63 6.13 -4.39
C GLY A 102 1.41 4.67 -3.98
N ILE A 103 1.64 3.75 -4.91
CA ILE A 103 1.39 2.30 -4.79
C ILE A 103 2.50 1.48 -5.45
N SER A 104 2.50 0.16 -5.26
CA SER A 104 3.36 -0.79 -5.97
C SER A 104 4.82 -0.62 -5.57
N ASP A 105 5.73 -0.42 -6.52
CA ASP A 105 7.16 -0.16 -6.26
C ASP A 105 7.40 1.01 -5.28
N PHE A 106 6.41 1.92 -5.16
CA PHE A 106 6.45 3.03 -4.20
C PHE A 106 6.50 2.55 -2.74
N THR A 107 6.09 1.32 -2.45
CA THR A 107 6.29 0.67 -1.15
C THR A 107 7.74 0.71 -0.69
N ALA A 108 8.72 0.66 -1.62
CA ALA A 108 10.13 0.79 -1.28
C ALA A 108 10.46 2.17 -0.69
N PHE A 109 9.93 3.25 -1.29
CA PHE A 109 10.08 4.61 -0.77
C PHE A 109 9.37 4.77 0.58
N GLN A 110 8.12 4.31 0.70
CA GLN A 110 7.32 4.40 1.91
C GLN A 110 7.99 3.68 3.08
N SER A 111 8.44 2.45 2.84
CA SER A 111 9.17 1.66 3.84
C SER A 111 10.47 2.35 4.27
N ALA A 112 11.24 2.85 3.31
CA ALA A 112 12.50 3.54 3.60
C ALA A 112 12.29 4.86 4.36
N VAL A 113 11.27 5.65 4.01
CA VAL A 113 10.92 6.88 4.75
C VAL A 113 10.51 6.53 6.19
N LEU A 114 9.65 5.54 6.38
CA LEU A 114 9.27 5.07 7.72
C LEU A 114 10.50 4.59 8.51
N ALA A 115 11.35 3.74 7.92
CA ALA A 115 12.53 3.19 8.59
C ALA A 115 13.57 4.26 8.96
N ARG A 116 13.74 5.28 8.10
CA ARG A 116 14.82 6.27 8.26
C ARG A 116 14.41 7.53 9.01
N THR A 117 13.11 7.83 9.06
CA THR A 117 12.64 9.12 9.58
C THR A 117 11.41 9.01 10.50
N GLY A 118 10.70 7.89 10.48
CA GLY A 118 9.39 7.77 11.12
C GLY A 118 8.29 8.58 10.40
N GLY A 119 8.58 9.15 9.23
CA GLY A 119 7.62 9.98 8.48
C GLY A 119 6.47 9.15 7.93
N VAL A 120 5.27 9.76 7.89
CA VAL A 120 4.06 9.16 7.35
C VAL A 120 3.96 9.45 5.85
N THR A 121 3.68 8.41 5.08
CA THR A 121 3.39 8.50 3.64
C THR A 121 2.09 7.78 3.33
N TRP A 122 1.52 7.95 2.14
CA TRP A 122 0.20 7.44 1.84
C TRP A 122 0.25 6.37 0.74
N ALA A 123 -0.13 5.16 1.10
CA ALA A 123 -0.42 4.11 0.14
C ALA A 123 -1.78 4.41 -0.52
N GLY A 124 -1.77 4.62 -1.84
CA GLY A 124 -2.95 5.13 -2.54
C GLY A 124 -2.80 5.06 -4.06
N PRO A 125 -3.55 5.86 -4.82
CA PRO A 125 -3.52 5.80 -6.27
C PRO A 125 -2.19 6.24 -6.86
N SER A 126 -1.97 5.87 -8.14
CA SER A 126 -1.04 6.55 -9.04
C SER A 126 -1.82 7.33 -10.09
N LEU A 127 -1.22 8.36 -10.67
CA LEU A 127 -1.89 9.22 -11.65
C LEU A 127 -2.47 8.42 -12.82
N GLY A 128 -1.63 7.57 -13.45
CA GLY A 128 -2.00 6.89 -14.69
C GLY A 128 -3.11 5.85 -14.50
N GLU A 129 -3.04 5.09 -13.43
CA GLU A 129 -3.99 4.00 -13.15
C GLU A 129 -5.34 4.51 -12.64
N ALA A 130 -5.32 5.53 -11.78
CA ALA A 130 -6.53 6.00 -11.12
C ALA A 130 -7.24 7.12 -11.87
N PHE A 131 -6.49 8.04 -12.47
CA PHE A 131 -7.05 9.22 -13.11
C PHE A 131 -6.87 9.23 -14.64
N GLY A 132 -6.09 8.30 -15.19
CA GLY A 132 -5.74 8.25 -16.61
C GLY A 132 -6.69 7.46 -17.50
N MET A 133 -7.79 6.93 -17.02
CA MET A 133 -8.73 6.09 -17.77
C MET A 133 -9.31 6.82 -18.99
N ALA A 134 -9.47 6.08 -20.10
CA ALA A 134 -10.15 6.58 -21.28
C ALA A 134 -11.66 6.45 -21.14
N ALA A 135 -12.41 7.41 -21.71
CA ALA A 135 -13.86 7.32 -21.79
C ALA A 135 -14.29 6.00 -22.47
N PRO A 136 -15.37 5.36 -22.04
CA PRO A 136 -16.35 5.85 -21.06
C PRO A 136 -15.96 5.62 -19.58
N ALA A 137 -14.82 4.93 -19.32
CA ALA A 137 -14.40 4.65 -17.96
C ALA A 137 -14.06 5.94 -17.18
N GLN A 138 -14.46 5.96 -15.92
CA GLN A 138 -14.20 7.03 -14.96
C GLN A 138 -13.36 6.49 -13.80
N PRO A 139 -12.66 7.35 -13.03
CA PRO A 139 -12.10 6.96 -11.76
C PRO A 139 -13.14 6.26 -10.89
N ASP A 140 -12.72 5.26 -10.14
CA ASP A 140 -13.58 4.62 -9.16
C ASP A 140 -14.05 5.65 -8.12
N GLU A 141 -15.36 5.68 -7.84
CA GLU A 141 -15.97 6.70 -6.99
C GLU A 141 -15.45 6.63 -5.54
N ILE A 142 -15.22 5.41 -5.02
CA ILE A 142 -14.70 5.23 -3.66
C ILE A 142 -13.25 5.71 -3.59
N MET A 143 -12.42 5.32 -4.56
CA MET A 143 -11.03 5.77 -4.63
C MET A 143 -10.94 7.29 -4.76
N ALA A 144 -11.78 7.90 -5.60
CA ALA A 144 -11.81 9.34 -5.81
C ALA A 144 -12.27 10.08 -4.53
N ALA A 145 -13.30 9.58 -3.86
CA ALA A 145 -13.78 10.13 -2.58
C ALA A 145 -12.70 10.03 -1.49
N CYS A 146 -12.05 8.87 -1.34
CA CYS A 146 -10.94 8.71 -0.38
C CYS A 146 -9.75 9.64 -0.69
N PHE A 147 -9.50 9.91 -1.98
CA PHE A 147 -8.44 10.87 -2.37
C PHE A 147 -8.83 12.31 -2.02
N ASP A 148 -10.09 12.71 -2.24
CA ASP A 148 -10.61 14.01 -1.87
C ASP A 148 -10.63 14.22 -0.34
N ASP A 149 -11.04 13.18 0.41
CA ASP A 149 -10.98 13.16 1.89
C ASP A 149 -9.54 13.35 2.39
N LEU A 150 -8.57 12.68 1.77
CA LEU A 150 -7.15 12.90 2.08
C LEU A 150 -6.73 14.35 1.83
N LEU A 151 -7.11 14.92 0.68
CA LEU A 151 -6.76 16.29 0.32
C LEU A 151 -7.40 17.33 1.24
N SER A 152 -8.59 17.06 1.73
CA SER A 152 -9.33 17.95 2.64
C SER A 152 -8.96 17.75 4.12
N GLY A 153 -8.19 16.70 4.44
CA GLY A 153 -7.84 16.34 5.81
C GLY A 153 -9.01 15.70 6.58
N GLN A 154 -9.97 15.13 5.87
CA GLN A 154 -11.16 14.49 6.45
C GLN A 154 -11.09 12.94 6.43
N GLY A 155 -10.02 12.38 5.89
CA GLY A 155 -9.84 10.93 5.83
C GLY A 155 -9.47 10.35 7.19
N GLU A 156 -10.44 9.85 7.94
CA GLU A 156 -10.26 9.33 9.30
C GLU A 156 -10.19 7.81 9.39
N GLY A 157 -10.55 7.08 8.31
CA GLY A 157 -10.59 5.63 8.35
C GLY A 157 -11.05 4.96 7.07
N ALA A 158 -11.10 3.63 7.11
CA ALA A 158 -11.62 2.77 6.05
C ALA A 158 -12.36 1.57 6.63
N GLY A 159 -13.54 1.28 6.10
CA GLY A 159 -14.33 0.11 6.47
C GLY A 159 -14.43 -0.89 5.33
N TRP A 160 -14.46 -2.19 5.66
CA TRP A 160 -14.70 -3.25 4.68
C TRP A 160 -15.34 -4.48 5.32
N ARG A 161 -15.88 -5.33 4.47
CA ARG A 161 -16.47 -6.60 4.90
C ARG A 161 -15.61 -7.78 4.48
N GLN A 162 -15.26 -8.63 5.43
CA GLN A 162 -14.54 -9.87 5.16
C GLN A 162 -15.45 -10.91 4.48
N PRO A 163 -14.93 -11.78 3.62
CA PRO A 163 -15.69 -12.89 3.04
C PRO A 163 -16.32 -13.77 4.12
N ALA A 164 -17.43 -14.44 3.80
CA ALA A 164 -17.93 -15.50 4.67
C ALA A 164 -16.92 -16.66 4.66
N GLU A 165 -16.50 -17.10 5.83
CA GLU A 165 -15.64 -18.29 5.93
C GLU A 165 -16.46 -19.54 5.56
N GLY A 166 -15.87 -20.43 4.73
CA GLY A 166 -16.45 -21.73 4.46
C GLY A 166 -16.45 -22.61 5.73
N ARG A 167 -17.37 -23.56 5.82
CA ARG A 167 -17.58 -24.44 7.00
C ARG A 167 -16.30 -25.13 7.53
N ALA A 168 -15.27 -25.30 6.71
CA ALA A 168 -14.01 -25.93 7.10
C ALA A 168 -13.08 -25.01 7.93
N ALA A 169 -13.14 -23.70 7.74
CA ALA A 169 -12.31 -22.74 8.48
C ALA A 169 -12.84 -22.46 9.89
N ALA A 170 -14.15 -22.64 10.12
CA ALA A 170 -14.78 -22.39 11.42
C ALA A 170 -14.41 -23.43 12.50
N ALA A 171 -13.99 -24.64 12.10
CA ALA A 171 -13.72 -25.73 13.05
C ALA A 171 -12.31 -25.66 13.68
N ASP A 172 -11.36 -24.96 13.08
CA ASP A 172 -9.95 -24.98 13.49
C ASP A 172 -9.52 -23.74 14.31
N THR A 173 -10.27 -22.66 14.21
CA THR A 173 -9.99 -21.41 14.95
C THR A 173 -10.24 -21.53 16.46
N THR A 174 -11.05 -22.49 16.90
CA THR A 174 -11.33 -22.73 18.33
C THR A 174 -10.17 -23.41 19.08
N LYS A 175 -9.25 -24.10 18.39
CA LYS A 175 -8.11 -24.80 19.02
C LYS A 175 -6.87 -23.94 19.26
N ILE A 176 -6.74 -22.78 18.60
CA ILE A 176 -5.54 -21.92 18.66
C ILE A 176 -5.64 -20.87 19.78
N ILE A 177 -6.80 -20.71 20.44
CA ILE A 177 -7.07 -19.64 21.41
C ILE A 177 -7.00 -20.13 22.86
N ALA A 178 -6.09 -21.05 23.19
CA ALA A 178 -6.00 -21.58 24.56
C ALA A 178 -5.32 -20.68 25.59
N ASN A 179 -4.86 -19.45 25.25
CA ASN A 179 -4.17 -18.57 26.23
C ASN A 179 -4.48 -17.08 26.11
N LYS A 180 -5.71 -16.71 26.28
CA LYS A 180 -6.40 -15.43 26.51
C LYS A 180 -7.41 -15.08 25.41
N PRO A 181 -8.62 -14.64 25.79
CA PRO A 181 -9.71 -14.49 24.83
C PRO A 181 -9.58 -13.19 24.03
N MET A 182 -8.86 -13.23 22.91
CA MET A 182 -9.25 -12.42 21.78
C MET A 182 -10.17 -13.30 20.94
N ASN A 183 -11.48 -13.07 21.08
CA ASN A 183 -12.50 -13.82 20.38
C ASN A 183 -12.43 -13.47 18.88
N THR A 184 -11.66 -14.23 18.11
CA THR A 184 -11.38 -14.02 16.69
C THR A 184 -12.11 -15.00 15.78
N GLY A 185 -13.09 -15.71 16.32
CA GLY A 185 -13.99 -16.56 15.51
C GLY A 185 -14.97 -15.74 14.67
N PRO A 186 -15.58 -16.34 13.63
CA PRO A 186 -16.63 -15.70 12.83
C PRO A 186 -17.75 -15.20 13.76
N GLY A 187 -17.93 -13.88 13.86
CA GLY A 187 -18.91 -13.26 14.74
C GLY A 187 -18.35 -12.68 16.04
N GLY A 188 -17.04 -12.78 16.30
CA GLY A 188 -16.40 -12.12 17.45
C GLY A 188 -16.17 -10.63 17.24
N THR A 189 -16.20 -9.86 18.33
CA THR A 189 -15.83 -8.43 18.35
C THR A 189 -14.48 -8.27 19.05
N PHE A 190 -13.54 -7.57 18.41
CA PHE A 190 -12.28 -7.18 19.04
C PHE A 190 -11.79 -5.83 18.54
N SER A 191 -10.93 -5.18 19.29
CA SER A 191 -10.28 -3.95 18.88
C SER A 191 -8.79 -3.94 19.22
N ILE A 192 -8.01 -3.35 18.32
CA ILE A 192 -6.58 -3.11 18.51
C ILE A 192 -6.36 -1.60 18.43
N LYS A 193 -5.95 -0.99 19.56
CA LYS A 193 -5.78 0.46 19.68
C LYS A 193 -4.33 0.88 19.42
N LYS A 194 -4.13 2.06 18.81
CA LYS A 194 -2.85 2.76 18.66
C LYS A 194 -1.69 1.85 18.23
N SER A 195 -1.80 1.32 17.05
CA SER A 195 -0.75 0.50 16.44
C SER A 195 -0.29 1.12 15.14
N THR A 196 1.00 1.13 14.86
CA THR A 196 1.51 1.65 13.60
C THR A 196 0.96 0.86 12.42
N LEU A 197 0.25 1.52 11.50
CA LEU A 197 -0.18 0.94 10.23
C LEU A 197 0.99 0.99 9.25
N TRP A 198 1.37 -0.14 8.67
CA TRP A 198 2.49 -0.23 7.76
C TRP A 198 2.36 -1.41 6.80
N GLY A 199 3.12 -1.41 5.74
CA GLY A 199 3.09 -2.49 4.75
C GLY A 199 3.08 -1.96 3.33
N GLY A 200 2.30 -2.61 2.44
CA GLY A 200 2.15 -2.30 1.02
C GLY A 200 2.32 -3.53 0.15
N ASN A 201 3.00 -3.39 -0.99
CA ASN A 201 3.26 -4.49 -1.91
C ASN A 201 4.20 -5.53 -1.28
N LEU A 202 3.75 -6.78 -1.22
CA LEU A 202 4.46 -7.87 -0.54
C LEU A 202 5.81 -8.18 -1.18
N THR A 203 5.88 -8.24 -2.51
CA THR A 203 7.13 -8.49 -3.25
C THR A 203 8.17 -7.42 -2.94
N VAL A 204 7.76 -6.16 -2.98
CA VAL A 204 8.64 -5.03 -2.71
C VAL A 204 9.09 -5.02 -1.25
N LEU A 205 8.16 -5.17 -0.32
CA LEU A 205 8.47 -5.20 1.12
C LEU A 205 9.44 -6.32 1.47
N SER A 206 9.19 -7.54 0.95
CA SER A 206 10.05 -8.71 1.20
C SER A 206 11.46 -8.50 0.66
N SER A 207 11.62 -7.78 -0.45
CA SER A 207 12.92 -7.49 -1.05
C SER A 207 13.79 -6.56 -0.19
N LEU A 208 13.20 -5.81 0.73
CA LEU A 208 13.92 -4.91 1.64
C LEU A 208 14.40 -5.59 2.91
N LEU A 209 13.96 -6.83 3.18
CA LEU A 209 14.29 -7.54 4.42
C LEU A 209 15.82 -7.67 4.59
N GLY A 210 16.31 -7.36 5.80
CA GLY A 210 17.73 -7.31 6.10
C GLY A 210 18.44 -6.03 5.68
N SER A 211 17.77 -5.10 5.00
CA SER A 211 18.33 -3.80 4.63
C SER A 211 18.00 -2.71 5.66
N PRO A 212 18.72 -1.57 5.67
CA PRO A 212 18.40 -0.44 6.54
C PRO A 212 17.11 0.31 6.15
N TYR A 213 16.44 -0.12 5.09
CA TYR A 213 15.20 0.45 4.56
C TYR A 213 13.96 -0.36 4.94
N PHE A 214 14.15 -1.52 5.56
CA PHE A 214 13.05 -2.32 6.09
C PHE A 214 12.59 -1.77 7.45
N PRO A 215 11.30 -1.37 7.62
CA PRO A 215 10.80 -0.82 8.88
C PRO A 215 10.87 -1.83 10.04
N GLN A 216 11.38 -1.43 11.18
CA GLN A 216 11.45 -2.24 12.41
C GLN A 216 10.20 -1.99 13.27
N VAL A 217 9.01 -2.27 12.73
CA VAL A 217 7.74 -2.05 13.43
C VAL A 217 7.37 -3.26 14.26
N LYS A 218 7.29 -3.06 15.57
CA LYS A 218 6.75 -4.04 16.52
C LYS A 218 5.33 -3.63 16.94
N HIS A 219 4.47 -4.64 17.15
CA HIS A 219 3.08 -4.44 17.55
C HIS A 219 2.28 -3.55 16.56
N GLY A 220 2.63 -3.61 15.26
CA GLY A 220 1.96 -2.89 14.20
C GLY A 220 0.74 -3.63 13.63
N LEU A 221 0.03 -2.92 12.74
CA LEU A 221 -0.96 -3.46 11.83
C LEU A 221 -0.29 -3.55 10.45
N LEU A 222 0.02 -4.78 10.02
CA LEU A 222 0.71 -5.01 8.75
C LEU A 222 -0.31 -5.27 7.65
N PHE A 223 -0.40 -4.38 6.65
CA PHE A 223 -1.22 -4.63 5.47
C PHE A 223 -0.37 -5.04 4.26
N LEU A 224 -0.87 -5.99 3.47
CA LEU A 224 -0.14 -6.56 2.33
C LEU A 224 -1.07 -6.75 1.13
N GLU A 225 -0.57 -6.43 -0.05
CA GLU A 225 -1.21 -6.71 -1.35
C GLU A 225 -0.15 -7.14 -2.36
N ASP A 226 -0.57 -7.71 -3.48
CA ASP A 226 0.34 -7.94 -4.60
C ASP A 226 -0.40 -8.13 -5.93
N VAL A 227 0.33 -8.03 -7.05
CA VAL A 227 -0.17 -8.20 -8.40
C VAL A 227 0.71 -9.14 -9.21
N ALA A 228 0.08 -10.03 -9.97
CA ALA A 228 0.73 -10.99 -10.88
C ALA A 228 1.66 -12.00 -10.19
N GLU A 229 1.60 -12.13 -8.86
CA GLU A 229 2.36 -13.13 -8.11
C GLU A 229 1.53 -14.39 -7.91
N HIS A 230 2.06 -15.53 -8.36
CA HIS A 230 1.40 -16.82 -8.16
C HIS A 230 1.28 -17.16 -6.66
N PRO A 231 0.19 -17.82 -6.20
CA PRO A 231 -0.02 -18.12 -4.77
C PRO A 231 1.18 -18.75 -4.06
N TYR A 232 1.94 -19.65 -4.69
CA TYR A 232 3.14 -20.23 -4.07
C TYR A 232 4.28 -19.20 -3.86
N ARG A 233 4.34 -18.14 -4.68
CA ARG A 233 5.32 -17.06 -4.49
C ARG A 233 4.89 -16.16 -3.35
N ILE A 234 3.59 -15.87 -3.24
CA ILE A 234 3.01 -15.17 -2.10
C ILE A 234 3.33 -15.91 -0.81
N GLU A 235 3.06 -17.23 -0.76
CA GLU A 235 3.38 -18.06 0.41
C GLU A 235 4.88 -18.03 0.74
N ARG A 236 5.75 -18.14 -0.27
CA ARG A 236 7.21 -18.08 -0.07
C ARG A 236 7.66 -16.75 0.56
N MET A 237 7.11 -15.62 0.13
CA MET A 237 7.44 -14.30 0.69
C MET A 237 6.89 -14.15 2.11
N LEU A 238 5.67 -14.62 2.37
CA LEU A 238 5.11 -14.67 3.73
C LEU A 238 5.94 -15.59 4.64
N THR A 239 6.40 -16.74 4.14
CA THR A 239 7.30 -17.65 4.87
C THR A 239 8.63 -16.96 5.20
N GLN A 240 9.18 -16.19 4.28
CA GLN A 240 10.40 -15.40 4.52
C GLN A 240 10.18 -14.38 5.64
N LEU A 241 9.08 -13.63 5.63
CA LEU A 241 8.73 -12.70 6.70
C LEU A 241 8.45 -13.41 8.03
N LEU A 242 7.86 -14.61 8.00
CA LEU A 242 7.62 -15.44 9.18
C LEU A 242 8.96 -15.88 9.81
N HIS A 243 9.86 -16.46 9.03
CA HIS A 243 11.16 -16.93 9.50
C HIS A 243 12.07 -15.79 9.97
N ALA A 244 11.91 -14.61 9.41
CA ALA A 244 12.58 -13.39 9.89
C ALA A 244 11.97 -12.82 11.17
N GLY A 245 10.93 -13.45 11.72
CA GLY A 245 10.27 -13.02 12.96
C GLY A 245 9.37 -11.78 12.80
N VAL A 246 9.17 -11.29 11.57
CA VAL A 246 8.40 -10.06 11.31
C VAL A 246 6.92 -10.27 11.62
N LEU A 247 6.32 -11.35 11.11
CA LEU A 247 4.87 -11.59 11.25
C LEU A 247 4.46 -11.79 12.70
N GLY A 248 5.22 -12.56 13.46
CA GLY A 248 4.93 -12.86 14.87
C GLY A 248 5.02 -11.65 15.82
N GLN A 249 5.66 -10.57 15.38
CA GLN A 249 5.78 -9.32 16.14
C GLN A 249 4.62 -8.34 15.91
N GLN A 250 3.71 -8.63 14.98
CA GLN A 250 2.58 -7.75 14.68
C GLN A 250 1.40 -7.99 15.63
N ARG A 251 0.42 -7.08 15.64
CA ARG A 251 -0.87 -7.25 16.32
C ARG A 251 -1.94 -7.81 15.39
N ALA A 252 -1.86 -7.51 14.10
CA ALA A 252 -2.68 -8.10 13.07
C ALA A 252 -1.98 -8.05 11.71
N ILE A 253 -2.35 -8.98 10.82
CA ILE A 253 -2.03 -8.97 9.40
C ILE A 253 -3.32 -8.71 8.64
N ILE A 254 -3.31 -7.78 7.70
CA ILE A 254 -4.46 -7.38 6.92
C ILE A 254 -4.13 -7.59 5.44
N LEU A 255 -4.72 -8.61 4.84
CA LEU A 255 -4.50 -8.93 3.43
C LEU A 255 -5.47 -8.13 2.57
N GLY A 256 -4.91 -7.33 1.67
CA GLY A 256 -5.62 -6.62 0.62
C GLY A 256 -5.90 -7.54 -0.58
N GLN A 257 -5.86 -6.95 -1.77
CA GLN A 257 -6.18 -7.65 -3.01
C GLN A 257 -4.89 -8.22 -3.63
N PHE A 258 -4.94 -9.51 -3.95
CA PHE A 258 -3.90 -10.21 -4.70
C PHE A 258 -4.49 -10.56 -6.06
N THR A 259 -4.03 -9.91 -7.11
CA THR A 259 -4.69 -9.94 -8.43
C THR A 259 -3.78 -10.44 -9.54
N ASP A 260 -4.37 -10.69 -10.72
CA ASP A 260 -3.67 -10.98 -11.99
C ASP A 260 -2.72 -12.19 -11.98
N TYR A 261 -2.86 -13.11 -11.03
CA TYR A 261 -2.17 -14.40 -11.09
C TYR A 261 -3.00 -15.42 -11.87
N LYS A 262 -2.31 -16.40 -12.46
CA LYS A 262 -2.94 -17.48 -13.21
C LYS A 262 -2.59 -18.83 -12.56
N LEU A 263 -3.62 -19.58 -12.19
CA LEU A 263 -3.47 -20.98 -11.75
C LEU A 263 -3.20 -21.87 -12.94
N VAL A 264 -2.44 -22.94 -12.71
CA VAL A 264 -2.10 -23.95 -13.72
C VAL A 264 -2.54 -25.33 -13.25
N PRO A 265 -2.73 -26.33 -14.15
CA PRO A 265 -3.18 -27.69 -13.77
C PRO A 265 -2.27 -28.37 -12.71
N HIS A 266 -0.99 -28.01 -12.67
CA HIS A 266 -0.04 -28.50 -11.67
C HIS A 266 -0.38 -28.09 -10.24
N ASP A 267 -1.12 -26.99 -10.05
CA ASP A 267 -1.51 -26.50 -8.71
C ASP A 267 -2.49 -27.47 -7.99
N ARG A 268 -3.21 -28.30 -8.71
CA ARG A 268 -4.12 -29.32 -8.15
C ARG A 268 -5.06 -28.79 -7.07
N GLY A 269 -5.59 -27.56 -7.28
CA GLY A 269 -6.50 -26.90 -6.33
C GLY A 269 -5.80 -25.99 -5.31
N TYR A 270 -4.47 -25.91 -5.31
CA TYR A 270 -3.74 -24.92 -4.52
C TYR A 270 -4.01 -23.52 -5.06
N LYS A 271 -4.45 -22.62 -4.21
CA LYS A 271 -4.93 -21.29 -4.56
C LYS A 271 -4.65 -20.28 -3.42
N LEU A 272 -4.95 -19.02 -3.63
CA LEU A 272 -4.71 -17.96 -2.61
C LEU A 272 -5.35 -18.31 -1.25
N GLN A 273 -6.56 -18.93 -1.25
CA GLN A 273 -7.18 -19.36 0.00
C GLN A 273 -6.30 -20.36 0.76
N SER A 274 -5.61 -21.26 0.06
CA SER A 274 -4.68 -22.20 0.68
C SER A 274 -3.53 -21.49 1.39
N VAL A 275 -3.05 -20.41 0.80
CA VAL A 275 -2.00 -19.54 1.41
C VAL A 275 -2.53 -18.84 2.67
N VAL A 276 -3.76 -18.32 2.62
CA VAL A 276 -4.41 -17.66 3.77
C VAL A 276 -4.60 -18.65 4.92
N ASP A 277 -5.09 -19.86 4.62
CA ASP A 277 -5.32 -20.91 5.62
C ASP A 277 -4.00 -21.36 6.26
N TRP A 278 -2.95 -21.54 5.42
CA TRP A 278 -1.61 -21.83 5.89
C TRP A 278 -1.09 -20.68 6.78
N LEU A 279 -1.16 -19.41 6.36
CA LEU A 279 -0.70 -18.28 7.15
C LEU A 279 -1.39 -18.23 8.53
N ARG A 280 -2.71 -18.43 8.56
CA ARG A 280 -3.49 -18.50 9.82
C ARG A 280 -3.03 -19.61 10.74
N SER A 281 -2.57 -20.75 10.19
CA SER A 281 -2.00 -21.84 10.99
C SER A 281 -0.62 -21.53 11.60
N GLN A 282 0.12 -20.59 11.00
CA GLN A 282 1.49 -20.25 11.41
C GLN A 282 1.57 -19.10 12.43
N VAL A 283 0.55 -18.25 12.52
CA VAL A 283 0.57 -17.08 13.39
C VAL A 283 -0.56 -17.12 14.43
N LYS A 284 -0.31 -16.55 15.61
CA LYS A 284 -1.30 -16.47 16.71
C LYS A 284 -2.07 -15.15 16.74
N ILE A 285 -1.86 -14.30 15.76
CA ILE A 285 -2.49 -12.99 15.62
C ILE A 285 -3.60 -13.03 14.57
N PRO A 286 -4.57 -12.11 14.60
CA PRO A 286 -5.61 -12.03 13.59
C PRO A 286 -5.04 -11.85 12.18
N VAL A 287 -5.59 -12.61 11.22
CA VAL A 287 -5.33 -12.45 9.77
C VAL A 287 -6.65 -12.09 9.10
N LEU A 288 -6.83 -10.82 8.79
CA LEU A 288 -7.99 -10.29 8.09
C LEU A 288 -7.73 -10.36 6.58
N THR A 289 -8.80 -10.43 5.81
CA THR A 289 -8.74 -10.48 4.34
C THR A 289 -9.68 -9.46 3.72
N ASN A 290 -9.58 -9.27 2.42
CA ASN A 290 -10.45 -8.42 1.62
C ASN A 290 -10.38 -6.90 1.93
N LEU A 291 -9.29 -6.41 2.51
CA LEU A 291 -9.08 -4.97 2.57
C LEU A 291 -9.16 -4.41 1.13
N PRO A 292 -9.97 -3.36 0.87
CA PRO A 292 -10.09 -2.78 -0.47
C PRO A 292 -8.86 -1.90 -0.78
N PHE A 293 -7.71 -2.55 -0.91
CA PHE A 293 -6.43 -1.95 -1.25
C PHE A 293 -5.58 -2.92 -2.09
N GLY A 294 -4.94 -2.42 -3.14
CA GLY A 294 -4.07 -3.17 -4.04
C GLY A 294 -4.19 -2.67 -5.48
N HIS A 295 -3.79 -3.52 -6.44
CA HIS A 295 -3.88 -3.21 -7.87
C HIS A 295 -5.31 -3.48 -8.40
N VAL A 296 -6.26 -2.73 -7.86
CA VAL A 296 -7.70 -2.76 -8.18
C VAL A 296 -8.20 -1.34 -8.37
N ALA A 297 -9.34 -1.19 -9.06
CA ALA A 297 -9.94 0.13 -9.28
C ALA A 297 -10.38 0.74 -7.94
N THR A 298 -11.22 0.01 -7.19
CA THR A 298 -11.70 0.43 -5.87
C THR A 298 -10.60 0.24 -4.83
N LYS A 299 -10.09 1.33 -4.30
CA LYS A 299 -9.08 1.30 -3.23
C LYS A 299 -9.24 2.44 -2.25
N VAL A 300 -9.05 2.12 -0.98
CA VAL A 300 -8.89 3.10 0.09
C VAL A 300 -7.46 3.63 0.13
N LEU A 301 -7.24 4.76 0.76
CA LEU A 301 -5.91 5.32 0.98
C LEU A 301 -5.49 5.04 2.43
N LEU A 302 -4.25 4.59 2.62
CA LEU A 302 -3.75 4.12 3.91
C LEU A 302 -2.50 4.89 4.35
N PRO A 303 -2.46 5.47 5.56
CA PRO A 303 -1.30 6.18 6.08
C PRO A 303 -0.22 5.22 6.59
N VAL A 304 0.83 5.02 5.79
CA VAL A 304 1.98 4.18 6.15
C VAL A 304 2.84 4.90 7.18
N GLY A 305 2.91 4.36 8.38
CA GLY A 305 3.66 4.92 9.51
C GLY A 305 2.79 5.62 10.54
N ALA A 306 1.52 5.90 10.26
CA ALA A 306 0.63 6.52 11.24
C ALA A 306 0.13 5.54 12.30
N PRO A 307 -0.19 6.02 13.50
CA PRO A 307 -0.95 5.23 14.47
C PRO A 307 -2.37 5.01 13.95
N ALA A 308 -2.83 3.76 14.06
CA ALA A 308 -4.18 3.38 13.66
C ALA A 308 -4.83 2.48 14.72
N GLN A 309 -6.14 2.41 14.67
CA GLN A 309 -6.97 1.50 15.44
C GLN A 309 -7.67 0.54 14.48
N LEU A 310 -7.71 -0.74 14.80
CA LEU A 310 -8.50 -1.75 14.11
C LEU A 310 -9.67 -2.16 15.00
N LEU A 311 -10.88 -2.08 14.46
CA LEU A 311 -12.10 -2.62 15.07
C LEU A 311 -12.67 -3.69 14.15
N VAL A 312 -13.06 -4.83 14.72
CA VAL A 312 -13.73 -5.93 14.02
C VAL A 312 -15.00 -6.31 14.74
N GLU A 313 -16.11 -6.31 14.03
CA GLU A 313 -17.43 -6.71 14.52
C GLU A 313 -18.03 -7.74 13.56
N GLY A 314 -17.97 -8.99 13.93
CA GLY A 314 -18.36 -10.09 13.05
C GLY A 314 -17.49 -10.14 11.80
N ARG A 315 -18.08 -9.80 10.65
CA ARG A 315 -17.38 -9.73 9.37
C ARG A 315 -16.97 -8.32 8.98
N ASP A 316 -17.46 -7.31 9.67
CA ASP A 316 -17.16 -5.93 9.38
C ASP A 316 -15.87 -5.51 10.08
N ALA A 317 -14.96 -4.94 9.34
CA ALA A 317 -13.67 -4.48 9.83
C ALA A 317 -13.49 -3.01 9.48
N MET A 318 -12.93 -2.24 10.43
CA MET A 318 -12.74 -0.80 10.31
C MET A 318 -11.34 -0.43 10.81
N LEU A 319 -10.62 0.34 10.01
CA LEU A 319 -9.38 1.00 10.39
C LEU A 319 -9.65 2.50 10.61
N TYR A 320 -9.15 3.05 11.69
CA TYR A 320 -9.23 4.48 12.01
C TYR A 320 -7.83 5.01 12.27
N TRP A 321 -7.54 6.22 11.76
CA TRP A 321 -6.24 6.91 11.91
C TRP A 321 -6.36 8.42 12.09
N GLY A 322 -7.50 8.90 12.51
CA GLY A 322 -7.76 10.30 12.87
C GLY A 322 -7.44 10.63 14.31
#